data_0fddfff31f629becc4d5be9028b2e754
#
_entry.id   0fddfff31f629becc4d5be9028b2e754
#
_cell.length_a   1.000
_cell.length_b   1.000
_cell.length_c   1.000
_cell.angle_alpha   90.00
_cell.angle_beta   90.00
_cell.angle_gamma   90.00
#
_symmetry.space_group_name_H-M   'P 1'
#
loop_
_entity.id
_entity.type
_entity.pdbx_description
1 polymer ?
#
loop_
_entity_poly.entity_id
_entity_poly.type
_entity_poly.pdbx_seq_one_letter_code
_entity_poly.pdbx_strand_id
1 'polypeptide(L)'
;TQSPSSAASDVYKRQVQEMPGFIGNPMGTINRNDGGYSNTNWYFSSNWATGVNDEISQGNLDANIQLQYNYYPSTNGLFIHTETTFLNTLSGNYHLIVYLIRNDVVSPQKMNDGTIDHHYHHHAVLSNNINGTWGTLVNDSAVVNGDVFYHDFSFELPDSSTDSTYEVNNLSLVTYICERNNFNILQAIKTELGN
;
A
#
# COMPACT_ATOMS: atom_id res chain seq x y z
N THR A 1 -5.84 -21.09 4.30
CA THR A 1 -4.96 -20.02 3.79
C THR A 1 -5.39 -19.67 2.37
N GLN A 2 -5.77 -18.43 2.11
CA GLN A 2 -6.06 -17.95 0.75
C GLN A 2 -4.75 -17.93 -0.06
N SER A 3 -4.83 -18.26 -1.35
CA SER A 3 -3.67 -18.11 -2.23
C SER A 3 -3.27 -16.63 -2.34
N PRO A 4 -1.98 -16.29 -2.47
CA PRO A 4 -1.52 -14.91 -2.56
C PRO A 4 -2.24 -14.09 -3.66
N SER A 5 -2.54 -14.68 -4.80
CA SER A 5 -3.30 -14.05 -5.88
C SER A 5 -4.75 -13.71 -5.50
N SER A 6 -5.37 -14.47 -4.59
CA SER A 6 -6.72 -14.17 -4.11
C SER A 6 -6.73 -12.99 -3.14
N ALA A 7 -5.74 -12.89 -2.24
CA ALA A 7 -5.65 -11.80 -1.28
C ALA A 7 -5.49 -10.44 -1.97
N ALA A 8 -4.60 -10.33 -2.96
CA ALA A 8 -4.41 -9.11 -3.74
C ALA A 8 -5.67 -8.72 -4.53
N SER A 9 -6.33 -9.70 -5.15
CA SER A 9 -7.61 -9.48 -5.87
C SER A 9 -8.71 -8.97 -4.93
N ASP A 10 -8.79 -9.50 -3.71
CA ASP A 10 -9.80 -9.09 -2.73
C ASP A 10 -9.54 -7.67 -2.21
N VAL A 11 -8.29 -7.28 -1.98
CA VAL A 11 -7.92 -5.90 -1.61
C VAL A 11 -8.36 -4.92 -2.69
N TYR A 12 -7.99 -5.17 -3.95
CA TYR A 12 -8.36 -4.31 -5.06
C TYR A 12 -9.88 -4.19 -5.22
N LYS A 13 -10.61 -5.31 -5.20
CA LYS A 13 -12.07 -5.32 -5.31
C LYS A 13 -12.74 -4.49 -4.25
N ARG A 14 -12.32 -4.64 -2.98
CA ARG A 14 -12.89 -3.87 -1.87
C ARG A 14 -12.57 -2.37 -2.00
N GLN A 15 -11.35 -2.01 -2.39
CA GLN A 15 -10.98 -0.61 -2.60
C GLN A 15 -11.82 0.03 -3.72
N VAL A 16 -11.99 -0.66 -4.86
CA VAL A 16 -12.85 -0.18 -5.96
C VAL A 16 -14.31 -0.04 -5.53
N GLN A 17 -14.80 -0.96 -4.68
CA GLN A 17 -16.19 -0.93 -4.24
C GLN A 17 -16.49 0.18 -3.21
N GLU A 18 -15.54 0.46 -2.33
CA GLU A 18 -15.73 1.40 -1.23
C GLU A 18 -15.30 2.83 -1.56
N MET A 19 -14.27 3.01 -2.40
CA MET A 19 -13.82 4.33 -2.82
C MET A 19 -14.67 4.85 -3.98
N PRO A 20 -15.30 6.02 -3.86
CA PRO A 20 -16.22 6.53 -4.87
C PRO A 20 -15.50 6.95 -6.15
N GLY A 21 -16.21 6.87 -7.29
CA GLY A 21 -15.81 7.47 -8.57
C GLY A 21 -14.96 6.60 -9.49
N PHE A 22 -14.74 5.31 -9.21
CA PHE A 22 -14.10 4.42 -10.17
C PHE A 22 -15.06 4.12 -11.34
N ILE A 23 -14.63 4.40 -12.55
CA ILE A 23 -15.44 4.18 -13.78
C ILE A 23 -14.73 3.25 -14.79
N GLY A 24 -13.48 2.88 -14.58
CA GLY A 24 -12.74 1.97 -15.47
C GLY A 24 -11.25 2.26 -15.53
N ASN A 25 -10.52 1.35 -16.16
CA ASN A 25 -9.07 1.47 -16.37
C ASN A 25 -8.75 2.24 -17.69
N PRO A 26 -7.63 3.01 -17.74
CA PRO A 26 -6.65 3.20 -16.68
C PRO A 26 -7.01 4.37 -15.74
N MET A 27 -7.30 4.07 -14.50
CA MET A 27 -7.44 5.04 -13.41
C MET A 27 -6.49 4.69 -12.26
N GLY A 28 -6.10 5.68 -11.48
CA GLY A 28 -5.25 5.52 -10.30
C GLY A 28 -5.60 6.53 -9.22
N THR A 29 -4.97 6.39 -8.06
CA THR A 29 -5.12 7.31 -6.94
C THR A 29 -3.79 7.97 -6.61
N ILE A 30 -3.81 9.20 -6.11
CA ILE A 30 -2.65 9.93 -5.64
C ILE A 30 -2.96 10.31 -4.19
N ASN A 31 -2.26 9.70 -3.23
CA ASN A 31 -2.56 9.76 -1.78
C ASN A 31 -4.05 9.52 -1.44
N ARG A 32 -4.83 8.99 -2.40
CA ARG A 32 -6.29 8.85 -2.33
C ARG A 32 -7.02 10.16 -2.01
N ASN A 33 -6.41 11.28 -2.34
CA ASN A 33 -7.05 12.59 -2.24
C ASN A 33 -8.14 12.76 -3.30
N ASP A 34 -8.90 13.84 -3.22
CA ASP A 34 -9.90 14.19 -4.23
C ASP A 34 -9.23 14.30 -5.61
N GLY A 35 -9.72 13.52 -6.56
CA GLY A 35 -9.21 13.44 -7.93
C GLY A 35 -9.51 14.64 -8.81
N GLY A 36 -10.00 15.74 -8.22
CA GLY A 36 -10.38 16.96 -8.95
C GLY A 36 -11.74 16.86 -9.64
N TYR A 37 -12.47 15.79 -9.43
CA TYR A 37 -13.86 15.59 -9.83
C TYR A 37 -14.71 15.42 -8.58
N SER A 38 -15.91 15.93 -8.56
CA SER A 38 -16.80 15.83 -7.40
C SER A 38 -16.92 14.39 -6.88
N ASN A 39 -16.54 14.18 -5.62
CA ASN A 39 -16.64 12.91 -4.89
C ASN A 39 -15.86 11.73 -5.49
N THR A 40 -14.62 11.91 -5.93
CA THR A 40 -13.79 10.81 -6.40
C THR A 40 -12.38 10.87 -5.86
N ASN A 41 -11.82 9.71 -5.42
CA ASN A 41 -10.40 9.55 -5.10
C ASN A 41 -9.58 9.10 -6.33
N TRP A 42 -10.18 9.04 -7.52
CA TRP A 42 -9.59 8.47 -8.72
C TRP A 42 -9.22 9.54 -9.72
N TYR A 43 -8.04 9.39 -10.31
CA TYR A 43 -7.50 10.24 -11.37
C TYR A 43 -7.47 9.47 -12.69
N PHE A 44 -7.87 10.11 -13.79
CA PHE A 44 -7.54 9.62 -15.12
C PHE A 44 -6.02 9.72 -15.35
N SER A 45 -5.48 8.81 -16.17
CA SER A 45 -4.05 8.77 -16.46
C SER A 45 -3.48 10.08 -17.02
N SER A 46 -4.28 10.86 -17.74
CA SER A 46 -3.91 12.19 -18.22
C SER A 46 -3.61 13.21 -17.11
N ASN A 47 -4.13 12.98 -15.92
CA ASN A 47 -4.05 13.92 -14.79
C ASN A 47 -3.05 13.48 -13.71
N TRP A 48 -2.41 12.31 -13.85
CA TRP A 48 -1.50 11.80 -12.83
C TRP A 48 -0.32 12.74 -12.56
N ALA A 49 0.33 13.26 -13.63
CA ALA A 49 1.47 14.14 -13.44
C ALA A 49 1.09 15.44 -12.71
N THR A 50 -0.06 16.02 -13.06
CA THR A 50 -0.56 17.22 -12.37
C THR A 50 -0.86 16.92 -10.91
N GLY A 51 -1.62 15.87 -10.62
CA GLY A 51 -1.98 15.52 -9.26
C GLY A 51 -0.76 15.21 -8.37
N VAL A 52 0.26 14.53 -8.90
CA VAL A 52 1.51 14.30 -8.16
C VAL A 52 2.24 15.62 -7.87
N ASN A 53 2.32 16.53 -8.84
CA ASN A 53 2.96 17.83 -8.64
C ASN A 53 2.21 18.69 -7.61
N ASP A 54 0.89 18.64 -7.60
CA ASP A 54 0.05 19.35 -6.64
C ASP A 54 0.31 18.83 -5.21
N GLU A 55 0.37 17.50 -5.01
CA GLU A 55 0.69 16.90 -3.72
C GLU A 55 2.10 17.30 -3.24
N ILE A 56 3.10 17.21 -4.10
CA ILE A 56 4.47 17.61 -3.77
C ILE A 56 4.52 19.10 -3.38
N SER A 57 3.76 19.93 -4.08
CA SER A 57 3.74 21.39 -3.86
C SER A 57 3.07 21.77 -2.53
N GLN A 58 2.10 20.99 -2.07
CA GLN A 58 1.45 21.21 -0.78
C GLN A 58 2.39 20.93 0.39
N GLY A 59 3.29 19.94 0.24
CA GLY A 59 4.33 19.64 1.21
C GLY A 59 3.81 19.26 2.61
N ASN A 60 2.57 18.82 2.72
CA ASN A 60 1.95 18.44 3.99
C ASN A 60 2.58 17.16 4.52
N LEU A 61 3.02 17.18 5.77
CA LEU A 61 3.48 16.00 6.49
C LEU A 61 2.74 15.92 7.82
N ASP A 62 1.72 15.11 7.87
CA ASP A 62 0.82 14.97 9.03
C ASP A 62 1.21 13.83 9.96
N ALA A 63 1.94 12.85 9.44
CA ALA A 63 2.42 11.71 10.20
C ALA A 63 3.81 11.28 9.74
N ASN A 64 4.57 10.65 10.63
CA ASN A 64 5.82 9.99 10.34
C ASN A 64 5.71 8.51 10.70
N ILE A 65 6.06 7.63 9.76
CA ILE A 65 6.10 6.18 9.98
C ILE A 65 7.56 5.74 9.96
N GLN A 66 7.94 4.97 10.97
CA GLN A 66 9.18 4.21 11.00
C GLN A 66 8.83 2.72 11.02
N LEU A 67 9.62 1.91 10.32
CA LEU A 67 9.44 0.47 10.26
C LEU A 67 10.78 -0.23 10.45
N GLN A 68 10.79 -1.23 11.31
CA GLN A 68 11.87 -2.20 11.46
C GLN A 68 11.31 -3.60 11.24
N TYR A 69 12.12 -4.50 10.73
CA TYR A 69 11.74 -5.89 10.57
C TYR A 69 12.87 -6.84 10.94
N ASN A 70 12.49 -8.08 11.29
CA ASN A 70 13.39 -9.20 11.43
C ASN A 70 12.86 -10.37 10.59
N TYR A 71 13.72 -10.93 9.74
CA TYR A 71 13.41 -12.10 8.96
C TYR A 71 14.16 -13.31 9.50
N TYR A 72 13.46 -14.42 9.67
CA TYR A 72 14.00 -15.69 10.17
C TYR A 72 13.90 -16.76 9.07
N PRO A 73 14.99 -17.03 8.32
CA PRO A 73 14.98 -17.96 7.19
C PRO A 73 14.55 -19.38 7.55
N SER A 74 14.82 -19.84 8.78
CA SER A 74 14.47 -21.19 9.23
C SER A 74 12.97 -21.47 9.31
N THR A 75 12.17 -20.42 9.42
CA THR A 75 10.70 -20.50 9.55
C THR A 75 9.97 -19.67 8.52
N ASN A 76 10.68 -19.01 7.60
CA ASN A 76 10.13 -17.95 6.74
C ASN A 76 9.36 -16.86 7.51
N GLY A 77 9.65 -16.73 8.81
CA GLY A 77 8.96 -15.79 9.70
C GLY A 77 9.46 -14.36 9.50
N LEU A 78 8.54 -13.46 9.27
CA LEU A 78 8.77 -12.03 9.21
C LEU A 78 8.07 -11.34 10.37
N PHE A 79 8.85 -10.65 11.21
CA PHE A 79 8.35 -9.82 12.31
C PHE A 79 8.55 -8.36 11.95
N ILE A 80 7.48 -7.57 12.07
CA ILE A 80 7.44 -6.18 11.65
C ILE A 80 7.05 -5.35 12.86
N HIS A 81 7.88 -4.35 13.17
CA HIS A 81 7.59 -3.35 14.19
C HIS A 81 7.44 -1.99 13.52
N THR A 82 6.37 -1.28 13.85
CA THR A 82 6.09 0.05 13.32
C THR A 82 5.89 1.06 14.44
N GLU A 83 6.43 2.25 14.23
CA GLU A 83 6.17 3.43 15.03
C GLU A 83 5.52 4.48 14.15
N THR A 84 4.36 4.99 14.56
CA THR A 84 3.67 6.08 13.89
C THR A 84 3.60 7.28 14.82
N THR A 85 4.21 8.41 14.42
CA THR A 85 4.14 9.67 15.13
C THR A 85 3.26 10.65 14.36
N PHE A 86 2.24 11.22 15.00
CA PHE A 86 1.48 12.31 14.41
C PHE A 86 2.19 13.64 14.61
N LEU A 87 2.31 14.42 13.53
CA LEU A 87 3.05 15.68 13.51
C LEU A 87 2.13 16.90 13.62
N ASN A 88 0.83 16.69 13.50
CA ASN A 88 -0.20 17.71 13.63
C ASN A 88 -1.37 17.19 14.47
N THR A 89 -2.16 18.12 15.01
CA THR A 89 -3.42 17.78 15.67
C THR A 89 -4.48 17.57 14.60
N LEU A 90 -5.01 16.36 14.53
CA LEU A 90 -5.96 15.92 13.51
C LEU A 90 -7.15 15.22 14.17
N SER A 91 -8.28 15.19 13.45
CA SER A 91 -9.47 14.45 13.88
C SER A 91 -9.90 13.52 12.77
N GLY A 92 -10.02 12.24 13.08
CA GLY A 92 -10.35 11.22 12.07
C GLY A 92 -10.26 9.80 12.61
N ASN A 93 -10.44 8.84 11.71
CA ASN A 93 -10.34 7.42 11.99
C ASN A 93 -9.10 6.87 11.24
N TYR A 94 -7.99 6.71 11.95
CA TYR A 94 -6.68 6.40 11.36
C TYR A 94 -6.36 4.93 11.45
N HIS A 95 -5.99 4.37 10.31
CA HIS A 95 -5.59 2.96 10.18
C HIS A 95 -4.17 2.85 9.61
N LEU A 96 -3.39 1.95 10.16
CA LEU A 96 -2.09 1.53 9.63
C LEU A 96 -2.28 0.30 8.74
N ILE A 97 -1.83 0.39 7.51
CA ILE A 97 -1.89 -0.68 6.53
C ILE A 97 -0.47 -1.18 6.23
N VAL A 98 -0.29 -2.50 6.17
CA VAL A 98 0.99 -3.14 5.83
C VAL A 98 0.76 -4.16 4.72
N TYR A 99 1.39 -3.93 3.57
CA TYR A 99 1.32 -4.79 2.39
C TYR A 99 2.67 -5.41 2.07
N LEU A 100 2.65 -6.67 1.66
CA LEU A 100 3.79 -7.35 1.05
C LEU A 100 3.71 -7.18 -0.46
N ILE A 101 4.79 -6.69 -1.05
CA ILE A 101 4.93 -6.39 -2.47
C ILE A 101 6.02 -7.28 -3.06
N ARG A 102 5.79 -7.82 -4.26
CA ARG A 102 6.80 -8.47 -5.10
C ARG A 102 7.33 -7.47 -6.12
N ASN A 103 8.64 -7.38 -6.25
CA ASN A 103 9.27 -6.34 -7.07
C ASN A 103 9.52 -6.76 -8.53
N ASP A 104 9.53 -8.05 -8.83
CA ASP A 104 9.77 -8.55 -10.19
C ASP A 104 8.92 -9.80 -10.45
N VAL A 105 7.78 -9.61 -11.10
CA VAL A 105 6.87 -10.70 -11.49
C VAL A 105 6.74 -10.70 -12.99
N VAL A 106 7.21 -11.77 -13.64
CA VAL A 106 7.10 -11.92 -15.10
C VAL A 106 5.75 -12.55 -15.46
N SER A 107 4.93 -11.82 -16.18
CA SER A 107 3.67 -12.35 -16.71
C SER A 107 3.20 -11.58 -17.96
N PRO A 108 2.29 -12.15 -18.78
CA PRO A 108 1.81 -11.49 -19.99
C PRO A 108 1.13 -10.13 -19.69
N GLN A 109 1.49 -9.12 -20.49
CA GLN A 109 0.89 -7.78 -20.45
C GLN A 109 0.42 -7.37 -21.85
N LYS A 110 -0.82 -6.90 -21.95
CA LYS A 110 -1.31 -6.25 -23.16
C LYS A 110 -0.78 -4.82 -23.22
N MET A 111 -0.08 -4.51 -24.33
CA MET A 111 0.52 -3.20 -24.57
C MET A 111 -0.47 -2.23 -25.20
N ASN A 112 -0.14 -0.93 -25.24
CA ASN A 112 -1.01 0.12 -25.79
C ASN A 112 -1.26 -0.03 -27.31
N ASP A 113 -0.36 -0.65 -28.03
CA ASP A 113 -0.49 -0.95 -29.47
C ASP A 113 -1.34 -2.19 -29.75
N GLY A 114 -1.83 -2.85 -28.69
CA GLY A 114 -2.64 -4.07 -28.77
C GLY A 114 -1.85 -5.37 -28.80
N THR A 115 -0.53 -5.34 -28.91
CA THR A 115 0.33 -6.53 -28.80
C THR A 115 0.34 -7.11 -27.39
N ILE A 116 0.80 -8.35 -27.23
CA ILE A 116 0.98 -8.98 -25.93
C ILE A 116 2.48 -9.24 -25.74
N ASP A 117 3.06 -8.62 -24.72
CA ASP A 117 4.37 -8.99 -24.23
C ASP A 117 4.20 -10.13 -23.22
N HIS A 118 4.69 -11.32 -23.56
CA HIS A 118 4.57 -12.51 -22.72
C HIS A 118 5.60 -12.56 -21.58
N HIS A 119 6.61 -11.70 -21.62
CA HIS A 119 7.71 -11.64 -20.64
C HIS A 119 7.81 -10.27 -19.97
N TYR A 120 6.68 -9.59 -19.84
CA TYR A 120 6.63 -8.27 -19.19
C TYR A 120 6.97 -8.39 -17.70
N HIS A 121 7.89 -7.54 -17.24
CA HIS A 121 8.29 -7.45 -15.85
C HIS A 121 7.37 -6.48 -15.11
N HIS A 122 6.51 -7.02 -14.27
CA HIS A 122 5.64 -6.24 -13.41
C HIS A 122 6.38 -5.88 -12.12
N HIS A 123 6.45 -4.60 -11.83
CA HIS A 123 7.04 -4.09 -10.60
C HIS A 123 5.97 -3.70 -9.58
N ALA A 124 6.31 -3.77 -8.28
CA ALA A 124 5.44 -3.40 -7.18
C ALA A 124 4.08 -4.15 -7.18
N VAL A 125 4.11 -5.45 -7.45
CA VAL A 125 2.90 -6.30 -7.47
C VAL A 125 2.46 -6.60 -6.05
N LEU A 126 1.26 -6.16 -5.67
CA LEU A 126 0.68 -6.50 -4.37
C LEU A 126 0.53 -8.03 -4.25
N SER A 127 1.18 -8.61 -3.25
CA SER A 127 1.14 -10.03 -2.96
C SER A 127 0.16 -10.36 -1.84
N ASN A 128 0.40 -9.78 -0.67
CA ASN A 128 -0.40 -10.06 0.52
C ASN A 128 -0.72 -8.77 1.27
N ASN A 129 -1.88 -8.77 1.92
CA ASN A 129 -2.15 -7.82 2.98
C ASN A 129 -1.83 -8.48 4.34
N ILE A 130 -0.94 -7.88 5.12
CA ILE A 130 -0.47 -8.47 6.38
C ILE A 130 -1.51 -8.30 7.48
N ASN A 131 -2.18 -7.16 7.50
CA ASN A 131 -3.12 -6.78 8.56
C ASN A 131 -4.53 -6.39 8.04
N GLY A 132 -4.92 -6.93 6.88
CA GLY A 132 -6.24 -6.74 6.28
C GLY A 132 -6.31 -5.58 5.28
N THR A 133 -7.36 -5.57 4.46
CA THR A 133 -7.56 -4.60 3.37
C THR A 133 -7.47 -3.15 3.83
N TRP A 134 -8.00 -2.87 5.00
CA TRP A 134 -8.06 -1.54 5.61
C TRP A 134 -7.19 -1.42 6.86
N GLY A 135 -6.34 -2.42 7.10
CA GLY A 135 -5.33 -2.37 8.14
C GLY A 135 -5.85 -2.46 9.56
N THR A 136 -5.00 -2.04 10.49
CA THR A 136 -5.25 -2.04 11.93
C THR A 136 -5.59 -0.61 12.38
N LEU A 137 -6.61 -0.48 13.20
CA LEU A 137 -6.98 0.78 13.83
C LEU A 137 -5.79 1.33 14.67
N VAL A 138 -5.40 2.55 14.39
CA VAL A 138 -4.43 3.31 15.19
C VAL A 138 -5.16 4.16 16.21
N ASN A 139 -6.11 4.98 15.75
CA ASN A 139 -6.95 5.82 16.58
C ASN A 139 -8.26 6.13 15.84
N ASP A 140 -9.39 6.16 16.55
CA ASP A 140 -10.74 6.42 16.03
C ASP A 140 -11.28 7.82 16.39
N SER A 141 -10.41 8.68 16.91
CA SER A 141 -10.78 10.01 17.41
C SER A 141 -9.70 11.04 17.05
N ALA A 142 -9.64 12.13 17.81
CA ALA A 142 -8.58 13.12 17.64
C ALA A 142 -7.23 12.57 18.10
N VAL A 143 -6.20 12.93 17.35
CA VAL A 143 -4.78 12.78 17.71
C VAL A 143 -4.18 14.17 17.87
N VAL A 144 -3.16 14.30 18.71
CA VAL A 144 -2.44 15.56 18.91
C VAL A 144 -1.01 15.44 18.40
N ASN A 145 -0.39 16.57 18.09
CA ASN A 145 1.01 16.61 17.71
C ASN A 145 1.88 15.95 18.79
N GLY A 146 2.68 14.98 18.37
CA GLY A 146 3.56 14.18 19.22
C GLY A 146 2.97 12.87 19.74
N ASP A 147 1.71 12.55 19.43
CA ASP A 147 1.16 11.23 19.72
C ASP A 147 1.91 10.16 18.95
N VAL A 148 2.30 9.07 19.64
CA VAL A 148 3.05 7.95 19.10
C VAL A 148 2.28 6.65 19.32
N PHE A 149 2.18 5.85 18.27
CA PHE A 149 1.51 4.54 18.30
C PHE A 149 2.46 3.45 17.78
N TYR A 150 2.47 2.31 18.46
CA TYR A 150 3.30 1.15 18.13
C TYR A 150 2.43 -0.01 17.72
N HIS A 151 2.81 -0.69 16.63
CA HIS A 151 2.14 -1.92 16.20
C HIS A 151 3.18 -2.96 15.78
N ASP A 152 2.92 -4.19 16.19
CA ASP A 152 3.72 -5.36 15.85
C ASP A 152 2.91 -6.35 15.03
N PHE A 153 3.52 -6.88 13.98
CA PHE A 153 2.92 -7.89 13.12
C PHE A 153 3.87 -9.06 12.95
N SER A 154 3.30 -10.25 12.83
CA SER A 154 4.03 -11.44 12.41
C SER A 154 3.38 -12.02 11.16
N PHE A 155 4.21 -12.42 10.21
CA PHE A 155 3.76 -12.97 8.94
C PHE A 155 4.72 -14.07 8.49
N GLU A 156 4.19 -15.17 7.97
CA GLU A 156 4.98 -16.22 7.34
C GLU A 156 5.04 -15.93 5.83
N LEU A 157 6.25 -15.71 5.30
CA LEU A 157 6.45 -15.50 3.88
C LEU A 157 6.13 -16.79 3.12
N PRO A 158 5.48 -16.69 1.94
CA PRO A 158 5.31 -17.83 1.06
C PRO A 158 6.64 -18.50 0.70
N ASP A 159 6.62 -19.80 0.47
CA ASP A 159 7.81 -20.59 0.17
C ASP A 159 8.38 -20.24 -1.22
N SER A 160 9.58 -19.67 -1.21
CA SER A 160 10.30 -19.29 -2.44
C SER A 160 10.77 -20.49 -3.27
N SER A 161 10.81 -21.69 -2.70
CA SER A 161 11.13 -22.90 -3.46
C SER A 161 10.04 -23.27 -4.47
N THR A 162 8.81 -22.82 -4.24
CA THR A 162 7.67 -23.03 -5.14
C THR A 162 7.45 -21.88 -6.13
N ASP A 163 7.86 -20.68 -5.76
CA ASP A 163 7.79 -19.46 -6.59
C ASP A 163 8.95 -18.52 -6.20
N SER A 164 9.99 -18.48 -7.03
CA SER A 164 11.21 -17.68 -6.77
C SER A 164 10.95 -16.16 -6.67
N THR A 165 9.78 -15.67 -7.10
CA THR A 165 9.40 -14.27 -6.89
C THR A 165 9.19 -13.94 -5.40
N TYR A 166 9.11 -14.96 -4.53
CA TYR A 166 9.07 -14.84 -3.08
C TYR A 166 10.44 -14.91 -2.40
N GLU A 167 11.55 -14.95 -3.15
CA GLU A 167 12.86 -14.72 -2.56
C GLU A 167 12.89 -13.37 -1.83
N VAL A 168 13.44 -13.37 -0.62
CA VAL A 168 13.36 -12.19 0.27
C VAL A 168 13.90 -10.92 -0.39
N ASN A 169 14.93 -11.03 -1.24
CA ASN A 169 15.51 -9.91 -2.00
C ASN A 169 14.56 -9.33 -3.07
N ASN A 170 13.52 -10.06 -3.44
CA ASN A 170 12.49 -9.62 -4.39
C ASN A 170 11.26 -9.02 -3.69
N LEU A 171 11.30 -8.94 -2.36
CA LEU A 171 10.17 -8.49 -1.58
C LEU A 171 10.40 -7.13 -0.96
N SER A 172 9.32 -6.39 -0.77
CA SER A 172 9.30 -5.18 0.03
C SER A 172 8.00 -5.06 0.82
N LEU A 173 8.05 -4.29 1.89
CA LEU A 173 6.88 -3.86 2.63
C LEU A 173 6.49 -2.45 2.20
N VAL A 174 5.20 -2.25 1.95
CA VAL A 174 4.62 -0.92 1.82
C VAL A 174 3.69 -0.68 3.00
N THR A 175 4.00 0.35 3.77
CA THR A 175 3.26 0.69 4.98
C THR A 175 2.77 2.13 4.88
N TYR A 176 1.50 2.36 5.20
CA TYR A 176 0.93 3.71 5.15
C TYR A 176 -0.16 3.92 6.20
N ILE A 177 -0.33 5.19 6.61
CA ILE A 177 -1.45 5.67 7.44
C ILE A 177 -2.54 6.20 6.54
N CYS A 178 -3.75 5.72 6.75
CA CYS A 178 -4.96 6.10 6.01
C CYS A 178 -6.01 6.66 6.98
N GLU A 179 -6.60 7.82 6.64
CA GLU A 179 -7.83 8.28 7.26
C GLU A 179 -9.00 7.53 6.60
N ARG A 180 -9.76 6.77 7.40
CA ARG A 180 -10.70 5.76 6.87
C ARG A 180 -12.01 6.33 6.32
N ASN A 181 -12.41 7.53 6.77
CA ASN A 181 -13.69 8.11 6.34
C ASN A 181 -13.62 8.74 4.94
N ASN A 182 -12.43 9.26 4.56
CA ASN A 182 -12.20 9.88 3.26
C ASN A 182 -11.15 9.14 2.41
N PHE A 183 -10.53 8.09 2.97
CA PHE A 183 -9.47 7.24 2.37
C PHE A 183 -8.11 7.92 2.20
N ASN A 184 -7.93 9.18 2.58
CA ASN A 184 -6.69 9.90 2.38
C ASN A 184 -5.51 9.20 3.04
N ILE A 185 -4.38 9.14 2.34
CA ILE A 185 -3.11 8.62 2.85
C ILE A 185 -2.28 9.80 3.36
N LEU A 186 -1.96 9.79 4.66
CA LEU A 186 -1.17 10.85 5.30
C LEU A 186 0.32 10.69 5.01
N GLN A 187 0.81 9.45 5.07
CA GLN A 187 2.18 9.08 4.72
C GLN A 187 2.26 7.63 4.29
N ALA A 188 3.18 7.32 3.40
CA ALA A 188 3.55 5.98 3.00
C ALA A 188 5.08 5.81 2.97
N ILE A 189 5.55 4.64 3.37
CA ILE A 189 6.95 4.24 3.25
C ILE A 189 7.06 2.90 2.54
N LYS A 190 8.18 2.68 1.86
CA LYS A 190 8.57 1.39 1.28
C LYS A 190 9.87 0.93 1.93
N THR A 191 9.91 -0.32 2.37
CA THR A 191 11.09 -0.95 2.97
C THR A 191 11.41 -2.21 2.20
N GLU A 192 12.58 -2.28 1.57
CA GLU A 192 13.06 -3.49 0.90
C GLU A 192 13.43 -4.56 1.94
N LEU A 193 13.08 -5.82 1.67
CA LEU A 193 13.52 -6.95 2.47
C LEU A 193 14.83 -7.50 1.87
N GLY A 194 15.72 -8.04 2.71
CA GLY A 194 16.95 -8.68 2.25
C GLY A 194 18.18 -7.76 2.11
N ASN A 195 18.10 -6.51 2.54
CA ASN A 195 19.23 -5.58 2.63
C ASN A 195 19.77 -5.49 4.05
#